data_7b4bf7a5ca4e7e22a2d4c002921114c3
#
_entry.id   7b4bf7a5ca4e7e22a2d4c002921114c3
#
_cell.length_a   1.000
_cell.length_b   1.000
_cell.length_c   1.000
_cell.angle_alpha   90.00
_cell.angle_beta   90.00
_cell.angle_gamma   90.00
#
_symmetry.space_group_name_H-M   'P 1'
#
loop_
_entity.id
_entity.type
_entity.pdbx_description
1 polymer ?
#
loop_
_entity_poly.entity_id
_entity_poly.type
_entity_poly.pdbx_seq_one_letter_code
_entity_poly.pdbx_strand_id
1 'polypeptide(L)'
;MTSFKTSPILAWMATKPWPLHGLTLKALDLSLEIAFYEEFGFRLAHKSVDKAVLTAGEGVELTLNQLRHSRARPPGTAGLFHFALLLPDRLDLASFVHFTARTSFRFVGAADHLVSESLYFSDPEGNGIEVYADRPREQWQWNGTTVNMATLPLELRELGRVPGPEWSGFPLGTRLGHMHLTVGDLDRSQEFYKSLGLRLTLDWGSFRFFSWGGYHHHLALNLMEGRGAAPISPEASGLHSFSVRSDTVSAELVDPNGIKILP
;
A
#
# COMPACT_ATOMS: atom_id res chain seq x y z
N MET A 1 -15.23 38.47 -7.16
CA MET A 1 -14.06 37.74 -6.67
C MET A 1 -14.49 36.93 -5.45
N THR A 2 -14.92 35.69 -5.63
CA THR A 2 -15.31 34.80 -4.56
C THR A 2 -14.04 34.08 -4.04
N SER A 3 -13.59 34.47 -2.85
CA SER A 3 -12.51 33.81 -2.13
C SER A 3 -12.91 32.37 -1.85
N PHE A 4 -12.32 31.41 -2.52
CA PHE A 4 -12.39 30.00 -2.13
C PHE A 4 -11.65 29.84 -0.79
N LYS A 5 -12.41 29.76 0.30
CA LYS A 5 -11.86 29.34 1.60
C LYS A 5 -11.39 27.91 1.43
N THR A 6 -10.08 27.70 1.41
CA THR A 6 -9.48 26.36 1.49
C THR A 6 -10.08 25.64 2.69
N SER A 7 -10.65 24.46 2.46
CA SER A 7 -11.19 23.64 3.54
C SER A 7 -10.10 23.39 4.59
N PRO A 8 -10.41 23.45 5.91
CA PRO A 8 -9.45 23.14 6.98
C PRO A 8 -8.74 21.79 6.77
N ILE A 9 -9.38 20.83 6.10
CA ILE A 9 -8.83 19.52 5.75
C ILE A 9 -7.73 19.63 4.69
N LEU A 10 -7.87 20.51 3.70
CA LEU A 10 -6.83 20.78 2.68
C LEU A 10 -5.59 21.48 3.29
N ALA A 11 -5.79 22.37 4.25
CA ALA A 11 -4.71 23.04 4.96
C ALA A 11 -3.90 22.06 5.83
N TRP A 12 -4.56 21.05 6.44
CA TRP A 12 -3.89 20.06 7.28
C TRP A 12 -2.90 19.19 6.50
N MET A 13 -3.23 18.79 5.27
CA MET A 13 -2.37 17.91 4.45
C MET A 13 -1.16 18.64 3.85
N ALA A 14 -1.24 19.95 3.67
CA ALA A 14 -0.12 20.74 3.16
C ALA A 14 1.00 20.94 4.20
N THR A 15 0.73 20.66 5.48
CA THR A 15 1.65 20.95 6.59
C THR A 15 2.20 19.72 7.31
N LYS A 16 1.63 18.51 7.09
CA LYS A 16 2.13 17.29 7.72
C LYS A 16 2.83 16.38 6.71
N PRO A 17 3.92 15.70 7.11
CA PRO A 17 4.56 14.70 6.26
C PRO A 17 3.61 13.55 5.94
N TRP A 18 3.84 12.88 4.80
CA TRP A 18 3.08 11.69 4.41
C TRP A 18 3.16 10.62 5.51
N PRO A 19 2.03 10.01 5.93
CA PRO A 19 2.02 9.21 7.15
C PRO A 19 2.74 7.85 7.00
N LEU A 20 2.66 7.20 5.84
CA LEU A 20 3.29 5.89 5.62
C LEU A 20 4.68 6.07 4.99
N HIS A 21 5.69 5.33 5.46
CA HIS A 21 7.04 5.47 4.91
C HIS A 21 7.85 4.17 4.82
N GLY A 22 7.42 3.09 5.45
CA GLY A 22 8.14 1.82 5.38
C GLY A 22 7.28 0.63 5.72
N LEU A 23 7.76 -0.54 5.26
CA LEU A 23 7.20 -1.83 5.65
C LEU A 23 8.30 -2.87 5.75
N THR A 24 8.05 -3.91 6.55
CA THR A 24 8.95 -5.06 6.70
C THR A 24 8.20 -6.32 6.30
N LEU A 25 8.75 -7.05 5.35
CA LEU A 25 8.29 -8.40 4.99
C LEU A 25 9.26 -9.44 5.56
N LYS A 26 8.70 -10.58 5.98
CA LYS A 26 9.43 -11.79 6.33
C LYS A 26 9.49 -12.66 5.09
N ALA A 27 10.71 -12.97 4.61
CA ALA A 27 10.97 -13.71 3.38
C ALA A 27 11.44 -15.15 3.67
N LEU A 28 10.99 -16.10 2.89
CA LEU A 28 11.48 -17.48 2.88
C LEU A 28 12.80 -17.59 2.10
N ASP A 29 12.89 -16.89 0.97
CA ASP A 29 14.10 -16.76 0.15
C ASP A 29 14.45 -15.29 -0.04
N LEU A 30 15.32 -14.78 0.82
CA LEU A 30 15.76 -13.38 0.79
C LEU A 30 16.44 -13.02 -0.56
N SER A 31 17.17 -13.94 -1.18
CA SER A 31 17.89 -13.65 -2.42
C SER A 31 16.93 -13.53 -3.60
N LEU A 32 15.92 -14.38 -3.65
CA LEU A 32 14.86 -14.33 -4.66
C LEU A 32 14.07 -13.02 -4.55
N GLU A 33 13.67 -12.66 -3.33
CA GLU A 33 12.92 -11.43 -3.08
C GLU A 33 13.72 -10.16 -3.40
N ILE A 34 15.02 -10.11 -3.04
CA ILE A 34 15.89 -8.99 -3.42
C ILE A 34 15.93 -8.85 -4.94
N ALA A 35 16.20 -9.93 -5.67
CA ALA A 35 16.29 -9.89 -7.13
C ALA A 35 14.99 -9.42 -7.77
N PHE A 36 13.85 -9.89 -7.26
CA PHE A 36 12.54 -9.46 -7.74
C PHE A 36 12.32 -7.96 -7.52
N TYR A 37 12.53 -7.46 -6.30
CA TYR A 37 12.27 -6.05 -6.00
C TYR A 37 13.25 -5.10 -6.70
N GLU A 38 14.51 -5.50 -6.92
CA GLU A 38 15.45 -4.72 -7.75
C GLU A 38 14.97 -4.65 -9.20
N GLU A 39 14.56 -5.78 -9.81
CA GLU A 39 14.01 -5.81 -11.16
C GLU A 39 12.69 -5.01 -11.24
N PHE A 40 11.86 -5.04 -10.19
CA PHE A 40 10.59 -4.30 -10.11
C PHE A 40 10.79 -2.79 -10.04
N GLY A 41 12.00 -2.33 -9.69
CA GLY A 41 12.37 -0.90 -9.71
C GLY A 41 12.81 -0.32 -8.37
N PHE A 42 12.90 -1.13 -7.31
CA PHE A 42 13.51 -0.71 -6.04
C PHE A 42 15.04 -0.66 -6.18
N ARG A 43 15.68 0.09 -5.28
CA ARG A 43 17.13 0.15 -5.17
C ARG A 43 17.60 -0.50 -3.88
N LEU A 44 18.50 -1.43 -3.96
CA LEU A 44 19.12 -2.04 -2.78
C LEU A 44 19.99 -1.00 -2.06
N ALA A 45 19.58 -0.64 -0.84
CA ALA A 45 20.32 0.31 0.00
C ALA A 45 21.28 -0.37 0.96
N HIS A 46 20.88 -1.54 1.50
CA HIS A 46 21.70 -2.31 2.43
C HIS A 46 21.38 -3.80 2.33
N LYS A 47 22.39 -4.66 2.54
CA LYS A 47 22.23 -6.11 2.61
C LYS A 47 23.15 -6.70 3.68
N SER A 48 22.61 -7.59 4.49
CA SER A 48 23.35 -8.48 5.40
C SER A 48 23.01 -9.95 5.10
N VAL A 49 23.42 -10.86 5.97
CA VAL A 49 23.15 -12.31 5.80
C VAL A 49 21.66 -12.63 5.86
N ASP A 50 20.92 -11.90 6.72
CA ASP A 50 19.51 -12.19 7.04
C ASP A 50 18.56 -11.00 6.88
N LYS A 51 19.05 -9.90 6.32
CA LYS A 51 18.27 -8.69 6.11
C LYS A 51 18.69 -7.95 4.85
N ALA A 52 17.73 -7.41 4.13
CA ALA A 52 17.96 -6.40 3.09
C ALA A 52 17.03 -5.18 3.33
N VAL A 53 17.52 -4.01 2.93
CA VAL A 53 16.75 -2.77 2.89
C VAL A 53 16.78 -2.26 1.47
N LEU A 54 15.61 -2.10 0.88
CA LEU A 54 15.42 -1.54 -0.45
C LEU A 54 14.63 -0.23 -0.34
N THR A 55 14.83 0.66 -1.30
CA THR A 55 14.17 1.97 -1.33
C THR A 55 13.51 2.22 -2.68
N ALA A 56 12.40 2.97 -2.65
CA ALA A 56 11.73 3.47 -3.84
C ALA A 56 11.41 4.97 -3.66
N GLY A 57 11.60 5.77 -4.72
CA GLY A 57 11.35 7.20 -4.68
C GLY A 57 12.09 7.91 -3.54
N GLU A 58 11.38 8.84 -2.89
CA GLU A 58 11.87 9.55 -1.70
C GLU A 58 11.15 9.04 -0.45
N GLY A 59 11.79 8.13 0.29
CA GLY A 59 11.36 7.73 1.63
C GLY A 59 10.37 6.58 1.69
N VAL A 60 10.28 5.75 0.66
CA VAL A 60 9.71 4.41 0.78
C VAL A 60 10.82 3.44 1.14
N GLU A 61 10.69 2.77 2.27
CA GLU A 61 11.61 1.73 2.71
C GLU A 61 10.90 0.38 2.75
N LEU A 62 11.46 -0.59 2.02
CA LEU A 62 11.07 -2.00 2.10
C LEU A 62 12.19 -2.77 2.78
N THR A 63 11.95 -3.25 3.98
CA THR A 63 12.84 -4.17 4.67
C THR A 63 12.41 -5.61 4.41
N LEU A 64 13.34 -6.46 4.00
CA LEU A 64 13.17 -7.90 3.87
C LEU A 64 13.99 -8.59 4.97
N ASN A 65 13.33 -9.39 5.80
CA ASN A 65 13.99 -10.19 6.84
C ASN A 65 13.89 -11.68 6.48
N GLN A 66 15.05 -12.36 6.36
CA GLN A 66 15.10 -13.80 6.16
C GLN A 66 14.49 -14.52 7.36
N LEU A 67 13.51 -15.36 7.13
CA LEU A 67 13.02 -16.28 8.13
C LEU A 67 13.86 -17.55 8.18
N ARG A 68 14.30 -17.91 9.38
CA ARG A 68 14.90 -19.22 9.65
C ARG A 68 13.83 -20.17 10.20
N HIS A 69 13.74 -21.39 9.66
CA HIS A 69 12.74 -22.40 10.08
C HIS A 69 11.29 -21.98 9.87
N SER A 70 10.98 -21.42 8.70
CA SER A 70 9.75 -20.75 8.39
C SER A 70 8.87 -21.51 7.41
N ARG A 71 7.62 -21.09 7.34
CA ARG A 71 6.61 -21.59 6.40
C ARG A 71 5.90 -20.44 5.70
N ALA A 72 5.40 -20.72 4.52
CA ALA A 72 4.49 -19.79 3.85
C ALA A 72 3.27 -19.48 4.75
N ARG A 73 2.72 -18.28 4.63
CA ARG A 73 1.49 -17.91 5.33
C ARG A 73 0.36 -18.88 4.95
N PRO A 74 -0.24 -19.59 5.90
CA PRO A 74 -1.33 -20.50 5.60
C PRO A 74 -2.57 -19.75 5.08
N PRO A 75 -3.37 -20.33 4.17
CA PRO A 75 -4.70 -19.83 3.84
C PRO A 75 -5.56 -19.68 5.11
N GLY A 76 -6.53 -18.76 5.10
CA GLY A 76 -7.37 -18.47 6.26
C GLY A 76 -6.67 -17.69 7.37
N THR A 77 -5.53 -17.08 7.09
CA THR A 77 -4.73 -16.30 8.04
C THR A 77 -4.78 -14.81 7.68
N ALA A 78 -5.01 -13.95 8.66
CA ALA A 78 -4.89 -12.50 8.54
C ALA A 78 -3.46 -12.10 8.09
N GLY A 79 -3.30 -10.91 7.52
CA GLY A 79 -2.01 -10.41 7.07
C GLY A 79 -2.11 -9.46 5.89
N LEU A 80 -1.04 -9.33 5.12
CA LEU A 80 -1.00 -8.47 3.94
C LEU A 80 -1.93 -8.98 2.85
N PHE A 81 -2.79 -8.09 2.34
CA PHE A 81 -3.44 -8.29 1.05
C PHE A 81 -2.58 -7.65 -0.06
N HIS A 82 -2.26 -6.36 0.07
CA HIS A 82 -1.21 -5.70 -0.69
C HIS A 82 -0.67 -4.45 0.03
N PHE A 83 0.52 -4.04 -0.30
CA PHE A 83 1.01 -2.69 -0.08
C PHE A 83 0.98 -1.92 -1.41
N ALA A 84 0.84 -0.60 -1.35
CA ALA A 84 0.62 0.21 -2.54
C ALA A 84 1.64 1.32 -2.69
N LEU A 85 2.21 1.42 -3.89
CA LEU A 85 3.18 2.45 -4.29
C LEU A 85 2.45 3.52 -5.11
N LEU A 86 2.30 4.69 -4.53
CA LEU A 86 1.73 5.87 -5.19
C LEU A 86 2.80 6.54 -6.04
N LEU A 87 2.62 6.52 -7.35
CA LEU A 87 3.44 7.26 -8.30
C LEU A 87 3.06 8.74 -8.31
N PRO A 88 3.99 9.64 -8.67
CA PRO A 88 3.73 11.08 -8.69
C PRO A 88 2.55 11.48 -9.57
N ASP A 89 2.40 10.84 -10.74
CA ASP A 89 1.33 11.14 -11.68
C ASP A 89 0.99 9.98 -12.63
N ARG A 90 0.02 10.23 -13.51
CA ARG A 90 -0.46 9.27 -14.51
C ARG A 90 0.56 8.96 -15.61
N LEU A 91 1.50 9.86 -15.91
CA LEU A 91 2.55 9.63 -16.91
C LEU A 91 3.56 8.58 -16.39
N ASP A 92 3.89 8.66 -15.11
CA ASP A 92 4.71 7.65 -14.45
C ASP A 92 4.02 6.28 -14.42
N LEU A 93 2.70 6.24 -14.21
CA LEU A 93 1.93 5.01 -14.30
C LEU A 93 1.93 4.43 -15.72
N ALA A 94 1.81 5.27 -16.75
CA ALA A 94 1.92 4.84 -18.13
C ALA A 94 3.32 4.27 -18.45
N SER A 95 4.37 4.90 -17.94
CA SER A 95 5.76 4.41 -18.04
C SER A 95 5.91 3.03 -17.39
N PHE A 96 5.30 2.83 -16.23
CA PHE A 96 5.30 1.56 -15.54
C PHE A 96 4.53 0.48 -16.33
N VAL A 97 3.41 0.82 -16.99
CA VAL A 97 2.70 -0.08 -17.92
C VAL A 97 3.60 -0.51 -19.07
N HIS A 98 4.31 0.44 -19.71
CA HIS A 98 5.23 0.13 -20.81
C HIS A 98 6.37 -0.78 -20.37
N PHE A 99 6.89 -0.57 -19.17
CA PHE A 99 7.93 -1.39 -18.58
C PHE A 99 7.43 -2.82 -18.32
N THR A 100 6.34 -2.96 -17.58
CA THR A 100 5.83 -4.28 -17.16
C THR A 100 5.29 -5.12 -18.32
N ALA A 101 4.86 -4.48 -19.42
CA ALA A 101 4.49 -5.20 -20.64
C ALA A 101 5.65 -5.99 -21.29
N ARG A 102 6.90 -5.76 -20.86
CA ARG A 102 8.12 -6.40 -21.38
C ARG A 102 8.78 -7.32 -20.35
N THR A 103 8.14 -7.51 -19.20
CA THR A 103 8.64 -8.31 -18.08
C THR A 103 7.77 -9.52 -17.84
N SER A 104 8.25 -10.46 -17.03
CA SER A 104 7.50 -11.65 -16.62
C SER A 104 6.87 -11.53 -15.23
N PHE A 105 6.72 -10.31 -14.71
CA PHE A 105 6.07 -10.11 -13.41
C PHE A 105 4.66 -10.69 -13.37
N ARG A 106 4.31 -11.31 -12.25
CA ARG A 106 2.98 -11.86 -12.05
C ARG A 106 1.95 -10.73 -11.94
N PHE A 107 1.40 -10.35 -13.08
CA PHE A 107 0.29 -9.40 -13.16
C PHE A 107 -1.01 -10.06 -12.67
N VAL A 108 -1.67 -9.43 -11.71
CA VAL A 108 -2.92 -9.92 -11.09
C VAL A 108 -4.14 -9.24 -11.68
N GLY A 109 -4.04 -7.96 -12.02
CA GLY A 109 -5.15 -7.20 -12.58
C GLY A 109 -4.90 -5.70 -12.60
N ALA A 110 -5.90 -4.96 -13.03
CA ALA A 110 -5.93 -3.50 -13.01
C ALA A 110 -7.33 -2.98 -12.72
N ALA A 111 -7.43 -1.81 -12.08
CA ALA A 111 -8.70 -1.20 -11.74
C ALA A 111 -8.68 0.33 -11.84
N ASP A 112 -9.81 0.89 -12.20
CA ASP A 112 -10.15 2.30 -12.01
C ASP A 112 -10.99 2.42 -10.74
N HIS A 113 -10.47 3.14 -9.76
CA HIS A 113 -11.13 3.33 -8.47
C HIS A 113 -11.89 4.66 -8.37
N LEU A 114 -12.07 5.40 -9.45
CA LEU A 114 -12.62 6.76 -9.52
C LEU A 114 -11.73 7.82 -8.88
N VAL A 115 -10.96 7.49 -7.89
CA VAL A 115 -9.97 8.34 -7.23
C VAL A 115 -8.53 8.07 -7.69
N SER A 116 -8.29 6.90 -8.29
CA SER A 116 -6.98 6.44 -8.77
C SER A 116 -7.11 5.42 -9.88
N GLU A 117 -6.02 5.22 -10.63
CA GLU A 117 -5.84 4.13 -11.59
C GLU A 117 -4.73 3.21 -11.07
N SER A 118 -4.98 1.89 -11.02
CA SER A 118 -4.17 0.94 -10.27
C SER A 118 -3.82 -0.31 -11.07
N LEU A 119 -2.60 -0.82 -10.87
CA LEU A 119 -2.09 -2.09 -11.39
C LEU A 119 -1.69 -2.99 -10.22
N TYR A 120 -2.03 -4.26 -10.29
CA TYR A 120 -1.80 -5.24 -9.23
C TYR A 120 -0.84 -6.32 -9.67
N PHE A 121 0.12 -6.62 -8.82
CA PHE A 121 1.15 -7.63 -9.01
C PHE A 121 1.28 -8.49 -7.75
N SER A 122 2.07 -9.55 -7.86
CA SER A 122 2.44 -10.39 -6.74
C SER A 122 3.95 -10.65 -6.81
N ASP A 123 4.62 -10.55 -5.67
CA ASP A 123 6.01 -11.00 -5.56
C ASP A 123 6.10 -12.54 -5.63
N PRO A 124 7.31 -13.12 -5.67
CA PRO A 124 7.52 -14.58 -5.73
C PRO A 124 6.88 -15.35 -4.57
N GLU A 125 6.78 -14.74 -3.38
CA GLU A 125 6.21 -15.35 -2.18
C GLU A 125 4.71 -15.08 -1.99
N GLY A 126 4.09 -14.34 -2.94
CA GLY A 126 2.65 -14.10 -2.97
C GLY A 126 2.21 -12.86 -2.21
N ASN A 127 3.12 -11.96 -1.81
CA ASN A 127 2.72 -10.66 -1.28
C ASN A 127 2.16 -9.79 -2.41
N GLY A 128 0.98 -9.21 -2.19
CA GLY A 128 0.36 -8.31 -3.15
C GLY A 128 1.08 -6.96 -3.21
N ILE A 129 1.22 -6.44 -4.42
CA ILE A 129 1.80 -5.12 -4.71
C ILE A 129 0.82 -4.37 -5.60
N GLU A 130 0.43 -3.17 -5.19
CA GLU A 130 -0.30 -2.24 -6.04
C GLU A 130 0.65 -1.11 -6.47
N VAL A 131 0.62 -0.75 -7.75
CA VAL A 131 1.27 0.45 -8.28
C VAL A 131 0.19 1.31 -8.90
N TYR A 132 0.07 2.55 -8.43
CA TYR A 132 -1.05 3.40 -8.81
C TYR A 132 -0.69 4.87 -8.92
N ALA A 133 -1.54 5.62 -9.60
CA ALA A 133 -1.52 7.08 -9.60
C ALA A 133 -2.90 7.62 -9.24
N ASP A 134 -2.91 8.67 -8.42
CA ASP A 134 -4.14 9.37 -8.07
C ASP A 134 -4.70 10.15 -9.27
N ARG A 135 -6.00 10.21 -9.36
CA ARG A 135 -6.67 11.23 -10.14
C ARG A 135 -6.58 12.59 -9.43
N PRO A 136 -6.63 13.71 -10.15
CA PRO A 136 -6.67 15.04 -9.54
C PRO A 136 -7.72 15.09 -8.42
N ARG A 137 -7.34 15.63 -7.27
CA ARG A 137 -8.22 15.64 -6.08
C ARG A 137 -9.54 16.36 -6.29
N GLU A 138 -9.57 17.31 -7.19
CA GLU A 138 -10.75 18.05 -7.61
C GLU A 138 -11.80 17.15 -8.28
N GLN A 139 -11.40 15.98 -8.77
CA GLN A 139 -12.28 14.98 -9.37
C GLN A 139 -12.85 14.00 -8.32
N TRP A 140 -12.29 13.95 -7.11
CA TRP A 140 -12.77 13.07 -6.07
C TRP A 140 -14.11 13.57 -5.53
N GLN A 141 -15.08 12.68 -5.52
CA GLN A 141 -16.41 13.00 -5.01
C GLN A 141 -16.54 12.57 -3.56
N TRP A 142 -16.97 13.49 -2.71
CA TRP A 142 -17.18 13.25 -1.29
C TRP A 142 -18.64 13.52 -0.90
N ASN A 143 -19.20 12.64 -0.07
CA ASN A 143 -20.45 12.86 0.65
C ASN A 143 -20.15 12.90 2.16
N GLY A 144 -20.02 14.10 2.70
CA GLY A 144 -19.51 14.30 4.07
C GLY A 144 -18.08 13.78 4.22
N THR A 145 -17.88 12.76 5.02
CA THR A 145 -16.59 12.09 5.24
C THR A 145 -16.38 10.86 4.34
N THR A 146 -17.38 10.46 3.57
CA THR A 146 -17.36 9.27 2.71
C THR A 146 -16.89 9.65 1.31
N VAL A 147 -15.83 9.01 0.83
CA VAL A 147 -15.33 9.15 -0.55
C VAL A 147 -16.06 8.20 -1.48
N ASN A 148 -16.42 8.68 -2.68
CA ASN A 148 -16.98 7.83 -3.72
C ASN A 148 -15.85 7.07 -4.43
N MET A 149 -15.79 5.76 -4.24
CA MET A 149 -14.86 4.86 -4.90
C MET A 149 -15.61 3.71 -5.56
N ALA A 150 -14.98 3.06 -6.52
CA ALA A 150 -15.46 1.86 -7.19
C ALA A 150 -14.29 0.93 -7.52
N THR A 151 -14.58 -0.24 -8.06
CA THR A 151 -13.60 -1.12 -8.71
C THR A 151 -14.14 -1.41 -10.11
N LEU A 152 -13.73 -0.57 -11.05
CA LEU A 152 -14.15 -0.63 -12.45
C LEU A 152 -12.99 -1.17 -13.30
N PRO A 153 -13.28 -1.75 -14.48
CA PRO A 153 -12.23 -2.11 -15.44
C PRO A 153 -11.40 -0.90 -15.83
N LEU A 154 -10.07 -1.00 -15.74
CA LEU A 154 -9.16 0.02 -16.26
C LEU A 154 -8.89 -0.23 -17.75
N GLU A 155 -9.02 0.82 -18.56
CA GLU A 155 -8.68 0.77 -19.99
C GLU A 155 -7.16 0.80 -20.21
N LEU A 156 -6.49 -0.33 -19.92
CA LEU A 156 -5.03 -0.48 -20.03
C LEU A 156 -4.48 -0.11 -21.41
N ARG A 157 -5.26 -0.35 -22.49
CA ARG A 157 -4.83 0.00 -23.84
C ARG A 157 -4.75 1.52 -24.04
N GLU A 158 -5.63 2.28 -23.40
CA GLU A 158 -5.60 3.75 -23.44
C GLU A 158 -4.44 4.26 -22.59
N LEU A 159 -4.25 3.74 -21.40
CA LEU A 159 -3.12 4.09 -20.54
C LEU A 159 -1.78 3.76 -21.23
N GLY A 160 -1.67 2.61 -21.90
CA GLY A 160 -0.49 2.22 -22.68
C GLY A 160 -0.23 3.06 -23.96
N ARG A 161 -1.17 3.90 -24.40
CA ARG A 161 -0.94 4.88 -25.48
C ARG A 161 -0.41 6.23 -24.98
N VAL A 162 -0.48 6.46 -23.68
CA VAL A 162 0.03 7.70 -23.09
C VAL A 162 1.56 7.65 -23.17
N PRO A 163 2.22 8.62 -23.80
CA PRO A 163 3.68 8.67 -23.83
C PRO A 163 4.17 9.02 -22.42
N GLY A 164 4.95 8.15 -21.83
CA GLY A 164 5.61 8.37 -20.54
C GLY A 164 7.14 8.38 -20.69
N PRO A 165 7.87 8.86 -19.70
CA PRO A 165 9.32 8.72 -19.66
C PRO A 165 9.74 7.25 -19.67
N GLU A 166 10.97 6.94 -20.05
CA GLU A 166 11.50 5.60 -19.96
C GLU A 166 11.62 5.20 -18.47
N TRP A 167 11.11 4.01 -18.13
CA TRP A 167 11.17 3.50 -16.78
C TRP A 167 12.61 3.12 -16.39
N SER A 168 13.13 3.73 -15.34
CA SER A 168 14.47 3.47 -14.79
C SER A 168 14.43 3.17 -13.28
N GLY A 169 13.27 2.76 -12.78
CA GLY A 169 12.96 2.57 -11.35
C GLY A 169 11.96 3.61 -10.86
N PHE A 170 11.52 3.46 -9.62
CA PHE A 170 10.53 4.35 -9.03
C PHE A 170 11.00 5.81 -9.01
N PRO A 171 10.26 6.76 -9.63
CA PRO A 171 10.65 8.15 -9.69
C PRO A 171 10.65 8.83 -8.31
N LEU A 172 11.38 9.95 -8.21
CA LEU A 172 11.29 10.83 -7.04
C LEU A 172 9.83 11.24 -6.83
N GLY A 173 9.41 11.34 -5.55
CA GLY A 173 8.02 11.60 -5.21
C GLY A 173 7.14 10.37 -5.08
N THR A 174 7.61 9.16 -5.49
CA THR A 174 6.92 7.91 -5.17
C THR A 174 6.80 7.74 -3.65
N ARG A 175 5.61 7.29 -3.19
CA ARG A 175 5.29 7.14 -1.76
C ARG A 175 4.71 5.75 -1.48
N LEU A 176 4.85 5.29 -0.23
CA LEU A 176 4.02 4.20 0.26
C LEU A 176 2.61 4.77 0.46
N GLY A 177 1.74 4.52 -0.50
CA GLY A 177 0.43 5.17 -0.59
C GLY A 177 -0.55 4.65 0.43
N HIS A 178 -0.70 3.33 0.50
CA HIS A 178 -1.57 2.68 1.49
C HIS A 178 -1.14 1.24 1.78
N MET A 179 -1.65 0.71 2.89
CA MET A 179 -1.61 -0.70 3.24
C MET A 179 -3.02 -1.27 3.12
N HIS A 180 -3.16 -2.45 2.53
CA HIS A 180 -4.41 -3.20 2.51
C HIS A 180 -4.19 -4.53 3.23
N LEU A 181 -4.95 -4.75 4.31
CA LEU A 181 -4.80 -5.89 5.19
C LEU A 181 -6.04 -6.78 5.14
N THR A 182 -5.81 -8.08 5.14
CA THR A 182 -6.86 -9.05 5.46
C THR A 182 -6.91 -9.24 6.96
N VAL A 183 -8.10 -9.15 7.54
CA VAL A 183 -8.33 -9.23 8.99
C VAL A 183 -9.38 -10.30 9.32
N GLY A 184 -9.33 -10.83 10.54
CA GLY A 184 -10.35 -11.78 11.00
C GLY A 184 -11.62 -11.12 11.52
N ASP A 185 -11.53 -9.88 11.99
CA ASP A 185 -12.63 -9.11 12.55
C ASP A 185 -12.48 -7.62 12.17
N LEU A 186 -13.41 -7.13 11.33
CA LEU A 186 -13.41 -5.74 10.88
C LEU A 186 -13.72 -4.76 12.00
N ASP A 187 -14.63 -5.08 12.91
CA ASP A 187 -15.05 -4.15 13.95
C ASP A 187 -13.93 -3.96 14.98
N ARG A 188 -13.33 -5.04 15.42
CA ARG A 188 -12.17 -5.01 16.31
C ARG A 188 -10.97 -4.30 15.68
N SER A 189 -10.68 -4.56 14.41
CA SER A 189 -9.59 -3.90 13.70
C SER A 189 -9.88 -2.42 13.48
N GLN A 190 -11.11 -2.05 13.11
CA GLN A 190 -11.55 -0.66 12.99
C GLN A 190 -11.34 0.14 14.27
N GLU A 191 -11.77 -0.39 15.43
CA GLU A 191 -11.61 0.31 16.71
C GLU A 191 -10.12 0.53 17.04
N PHE A 192 -9.27 -0.47 16.77
CA PHE A 192 -7.83 -0.31 16.94
C PHE A 192 -7.28 0.82 16.05
N TYR A 193 -7.54 0.79 14.75
CA TYR A 193 -6.99 1.79 13.83
C TYR A 193 -7.60 3.19 14.02
N LYS A 194 -8.86 3.29 14.45
CA LYS A 194 -9.47 4.56 14.87
C LYS A 194 -8.75 5.16 16.10
N SER A 195 -8.30 4.33 17.04
CA SER A 195 -7.53 4.81 18.19
C SER A 195 -6.18 5.44 17.80
N LEU A 196 -5.66 5.11 16.61
CA LEU A 196 -4.47 5.71 16.01
C LEU A 196 -4.76 7.00 15.21
N GLY A 197 -6.01 7.50 15.28
CA GLY A 197 -6.43 8.72 14.61
C GLY A 197 -6.89 8.57 13.17
N LEU A 198 -7.00 7.32 12.64
CA LEU A 198 -7.60 7.10 11.32
C LEU A 198 -9.11 7.31 11.37
N ARG A 199 -9.65 7.86 10.30
CA ARG A 199 -11.10 8.04 10.11
C ARG A 199 -11.59 7.12 9.00
N LEU A 200 -12.75 6.51 9.18
CA LEU A 200 -13.42 5.75 8.15
C LEU A 200 -13.81 6.68 7.00
N THR A 201 -13.37 6.34 5.79
CA THR A 201 -13.67 7.09 4.56
C THR A 201 -14.64 6.33 3.66
N LEU A 202 -14.75 5.00 3.82
CA LEU A 202 -15.70 4.19 3.07
C LEU A 202 -15.92 2.85 3.77
N ASP A 203 -17.17 2.37 3.79
CA ASP A 203 -17.57 1.04 4.26
C ASP A 203 -18.36 0.33 3.15
N TRP A 204 -17.83 -0.80 2.67
CA TRP A 204 -18.48 -1.71 1.70
C TRP A 204 -18.85 -3.06 2.34
N GLY A 205 -19.08 -3.06 3.65
CA GLY A 205 -19.45 -4.28 4.38
C GLY A 205 -18.27 -5.21 4.63
N SER A 206 -17.74 -5.87 3.62
CA SER A 206 -16.55 -6.74 3.73
C SER A 206 -15.21 -6.01 3.55
N PHE A 207 -15.25 -4.73 3.19
CA PHE A 207 -14.11 -3.85 2.99
C PHE A 207 -14.35 -2.54 3.72
N ARG A 208 -13.35 -2.04 4.44
CA ARG A 208 -13.36 -0.72 5.08
C ARG A 208 -12.09 0.04 4.78
N PHE A 209 -12.24 1.33 4.50
CA PHE A 209 -11.14 2.21 4.10
C PHE A 209 -10.99 3.34 5.11
N PHE A 210 -9.75 3.65 5.46
CA PHE A 210 -9.45 4.61 6.52
C PHE A 210 -8.35 5.57 6.09
N SER A 211 -8.41 6.81 6.59
CA SER A 211 -7.41 7.82 6.27
C SER A 211 -7.06 8.70 7.48
N TRP A 212 -5.82 9.15 7.52
CA TRP A 212 -5.42 10.35 8.22
C TRP A 212 -5.64 11.55 7.30
N GLY A 213 -6.48 12.50 7.72
CA GLY A 213 -6.79 13.67 6.92
C GLY A 213 -7.78 13.43 5.79
N GLY A 214 -7.66 14.16 4.70
CA GLY A 214 -8.61 14.15 3.57
C GLY A 214 -8.14 13.34 2.37
N TYR A 215 -7.32 12.33 2.54
CA TYR A 215 -6.93 11.38 1.50
C TYR A 215 -8.00 10.28 1.36
N HIS A 216 -8.12 9.64 0.20
CA HIS A 216 -9.14 8.60 0.01
C HIS A 216 -8.94 7.43 0.97
N HIS A 217 -7.72 6.90 1.12
CA HIS A 217 -7.37 5.95 2.19
C HIS A 217 -5.85 5.75 2.30
N HIS A 218 -5.37 5.57 3.53
CA HIS A 218 -4.00 5.12 3.84
C HIS A 218 -4.00 3.67 4.35
N LEU A 219 -5.16 3.18 4.77
CA LEU A 219 -5.36 1.81 5.22
C LEU A 219 -6.68 1.28 4.66
N ALA A 220 -6.65 0.08 4.14
CA ALA A 220 -7.85 -0.71 3.84
C ALA A 220 -7.81 -2.03 4.61
N LEU A 221 -8.98 -2.48 5.06
CA LEU A 221 -9.21 -3.75 5.73
C LEU A 221 -10.22 -4.57 4.96
N ASN A 222 -10.00 -5.88 4.83
CA ASN A 222 -10.95 -6.79 4.19
C ASN A 222 -11.08 -8.13 4.93
N LEU A 223 -12.11 -8.90 4.54
CA LEU A 223 -12.38 -10.25 5.03
C LEU A 223 -12.14 -11.32 3.94
N MET A 224 -11.19 -11.13 3.04
CA MET A 224 -10.95 -12.03 1.89
C MET A 224 -10.56 -13.47 2.33
N GLU A 225 -9.88 -13.63 3.46
CA GLU A 225 -9.57 -14.94 4.03
C GLU A 225 -10.68 -15.49 4.94
N GLY A 226 -11.82 -14.79 5.02
CA GLY A 226 -12.99 -15.16 5.82
C GLY A 226 -13.03 -14.53 7.22
N ARG A 227 -14.24 -14.47 7.77
CA ARG A 227 -14.44 -14.05 9.17
C ARG A 227 -13.77 -15.04 10.11
N GLY A 228 -13.07 -14.52 11.13
CA GLY A 228 -12.34 -15.34 12.10
C GLY A 228 -11.00 -15.84 11.60
N ALA A 229 -10.47 -15.28 10.47
CA ALA A 229 -9.11 -15.56 10.03
C ALA A 229 -8.12 -15.38 11.21
N ALA A 230 -7.29 -16.38 11.43
CA ALA A 230 -6.35 -16.38 12.55
C ALA A 230 -5.29 -15.28 12.39
N PRO A 231 -4.80 -14.66 13.47
CA PRO A 231 -3.67 -13.74 13.40
C PRO A 231 -2.45 -14.38 12.74
N ILE A 232 -1.63 -13.57 12.06
CA ILE A 232 -0.42 -14.04 11.40
C ILE A 232 0.58 -14.59 12.44
N SER A 233 1.07 -15.82 12.19
CA SER A 233 2.10 -16.42 13.04
C SER A 233 3.43 -15.67 12.88
N PRO A 234 4.21 -15.48 13.97
CA PRO A 234 5.57 -14.94 13.89
C PRO A 234 6.49 -15.73 12.95
N GLU A 235 6.23 -17.03 12.77
CA GLU A 235 7.01 -17.95 11.91
C GLU A 235 6.52 -17.99 10.45
N ALA A 236 5.43 -17.31 10.11
CA ALA A 236 4.92 -17.27 8.75
C ALA A 236 5.53 -16.12 7.95
N SER A 237 5.77 -16.33 6.63
CA SER A 237 6.19 -15.27 5.71
C SER A 237 5.09 -14.20 5.53
N GLY A 238 5.43 -13.08 4.93
CA GLY A 238 4.55 -11.95 4.69
C GLY A 238 4.79 -10.77 5.63
N LEU A 239 3.81 -9.91 5.80
CA LEU A 239 3.95 -8.66 6.54
C LEU A 239 4.31 -8.88 8.01
N HIS A 240 5.40 -8.26 8.44
CA HIS A 240 5.80 -8.16 9.85
C HIS A 240 5.34 -6.85 10.47
N SER A 241 5.64 -5.74 9.80
CA SER A 241 5.33 -4.40 10.30
C SER A 241 5.20 -3.39 9.18
N PHE A 242 4.58 -2.25 9.48
CA PHE A 242 4.69 -1.04 8.69
C PHE A 242 4.90 0.18 9.58
N SER A 243 5.51 1.23 9.02
CA SER A 243 5.92 2.41 9.76
C SER A 243 5.06 3.61 9.43
N VAL A 244 4.66 4.37 10.47
CA VAL A 244 3.79 5.53 10.34
C VAL A 244 4.38 6.75 11.03
N ARG A 245 4.30 7.91 10.38
CA ARG A 245 4.56 9.22 11.00
C ARG A 245 3.24 9.76 11.53
N SER A 246 3.00 9.60 12.81
CA SER A 246 1.76 10.05 13.46
C SER A 246 2.05 10.51 14.89
N ASP A 247 1.36 11.56 15.30
CA ASP A 247 1.44 12.06 16.69
C ASP A 247 0.85 11.06 17.71
N THR A 248 0.10 10.06 17.23
CA THR A 248 -0.55 9.03 18.07
C THR A 248 0.21 7.71 18.17
N VAL A 249 1.27 7.53 17.36
CA VAL A 249 2.11 6.33 17.37
C VAL A 249 3.52 6.75 17.79
N SER A 250 3.83 6.64 19.06
CA SER A 250 5.13 7.01 19.65
C SER A 250 5.98 5.79 20.07
N ALA A 251 5.43 4.59 19.97
CA ALA A 251 6.09 3.34 20.28
C ALA A 251 5.52 2.21 19.40
N GLU A 252 6.19 1.07 19.37
CA GLU A 252 5.69 -0.14 18.69
C GLU A 252 4.33 -0.54 19.26
N LEU A 253 3.37 -0.75 18.38
CA LEU A 253 2.05 -1.30 18.68
C LEU A 253 1.85 -2.59 17.90
N VAL A 254 0.93 -3.44 18.36
CA VAL A 254 0.54 -4.67 17.66
C VAL A 254 -0.96 -4.62 17.44
N ASP A 255 -1.38 -4.77 16.19
CA ASP A 255 -2.79 -4.80 15.84
C ASP A 255 -3.46 -6.12 16.26
N PRO A 256 -4.80 -6.21 16.23
CA PRO A 256 -5.53 -7.44 16.57
C PRO A 256 -5.16 -8.68 15.74
N ASN A 257 -4.46 -8.51 14.62
CA ASN A 257 -4.08 -9.56 13.68
C ASN A 257 -2.59 -9.95 13.79
N GLY A 258 -1.84 -9.35 14.73
CA GLY A 258 -0.43 -9.64 14.97
C GLY A 258 0.55 -8.82 14.12
N ILE A 259 0.07 -7.80 13.39
CA ILE A 259 0.92 -6.91 12.60
C ILE A 259 1.43 -5.78 13.49
N LYS A 260 2.72 -5.48 13.40
CA LYS A 260 3.34 -4.39 14.15
C LYS A 260 3.21 -3.07 13.40
N ILE A 261 2.90 -2.01 14.16
CA ILE A 261 2.90 -0.62 13.69
C ILE A 261 4.04 0.09 14.40
N LEU A 262 4.96 0.66 13.62
CA LEU A 262 6.16 1.33 14.11
C LEU A 262 6.04 2.86 13.92
N PRO A 263 6.61 3.67 14.82
CA PRO A 263 6.70 5.12 14.66
C PRO A 263 7.63 5.55 13.54
#